data_950277ff1694d84da0f2be9eb7e856e2
#
_entry.id   950277ff1694d84da0f2be9eb7e856e2
#
_cell.length_a   1.000
_cell.length_b   1.000
_cell.length_c   1.000
_cell.angle_alpha   90.00
_cell.angle_beta   90.00
_cell.angle_gamma   90.00
#
_symmetry.space_group_name_H-M   'P 1'
#
loop_
_entity.id
_entity.type
_entity.pdbx_description
1 polymer ?
#
loop_
_entity_poly.entity_id
_entity_poly.type
_entity_poly.pdbx_seq_one_letter_code
_entity_poly.pdbx_strand_id
1 'polypeptide(L)'
;MKNKVVLLLFIVCSAWTATAQTVADSLALVAAHWQVTSLKKGVLCRKAFFNSLYGVPQEVSVLEITPKYYNLDVLIHQPKEETSVAAHRSGAIAAVNGSYFNMKAGNSVCYLRKNGVVVDTTANGALGTVSNGAVFIKKGRMKLLPWSKQEEKACRLKHGTVLVSGPLMLMNGKECDISACNQSFVNTKHPRSAIVLTKDKKILFVVVDGRMKGKAEGVNIPELTHMIRVLGGKD
;
A
#
# COMPACT_ATOMS: atom_id res chain seq x y z
N MET A 1 -25.96 -33.52 25.77
CA MET A 1 -26.23 -33.20 24.37
C MET A 1 -26.69 -31.75 24.13
N LYS A 2 -27.15 -31.00 25.12
CA LYS A 2 -27.60 -29.58 24.95
C LYS A 2 -26.46 -28.57 24.69
N ASN A 3 -25.25 -28.84 25.16
CA ASN A 3 -24.12 -27.89 25.04
C ASN A 3 -23.45 -27.82 23.65
N LYS A 4 -23.62 -28.88 22.81
CA LYS A 4 -23.01 -28.88 21.46
C LYS A 4 -23.83 -28.03 20.44
N VAL A 5 -25.14 -27.93 20.62
CA VAL A 5 -26.00 -27.16 19.72
C VAL A 5 -25.80 -25.65 19.91
N VAL A 6 -25.56 -25.22 21.17
CA VAL A 6 -25.31 -23.79 21.48
C VAL A 6 -23.97 -23.31 20.90
N LEU A 7 -22.93 -24.18 20.91
CA LEU A 7 -21.62 -23.86 20.36
C LEU A 7 -21.65 -23.70 18.81
N LEU A 8 -22.46 -24.52 18.13
CA LEU A 8 -22.63 -24.46 16.67
C LEU A 8 -23.36 -23.18 16.24
N LEU A 9 -24.36 -22.71 17.03
CA LEU A 9 -25.08 -21.48 16.74
C LEU A 9 -24.20 -20.23 16.86
N PHE A 10 -23.26 -20.20 17.83
CA PHE A 10 -22.33 -19.09 18.00
C PHE A 10 -21.33 -18.97 16.84
N ILE A 11 -20.83 -20.12 16.32
CA ILE A 11 -19.88 -20.14 15.19
C ILE A 11 -20.57 -19.68 13.89
N VAL A 12 -21.82 -20.07 13.68
CA VAL A 12 -22.59 -19.65 12.49
C VAL A 12 -22.89 -18.16 12.54
N CYS A 13 -23.26 -17.58 13.71
CA CYS A 13 -23.48 -16.15 13.85
C CYS A 13 -22.24 -15.29 13.57
N SER A 14 -21.05 -15.73 14.02
CA SER A 14 -19.81 -14.96 13.81
C SER A 14 -19.36 -14.94 12.33
N ALA A 15 -19.61 -16.00 11.57
CA ALA A 15 -19.30 -16.05 10.15
C ALA A 15 -20.23 -15.14 9.32
N TRP A 16 -21.51 -15.04 9.69
CA TRP A 16 -22.49 -14.18 8.98
C TRP A 16 -22.24 -12.69 9.23
N THR A 17 -21.82 -12.33 10.43
CA THR A 17 -21.50 -10.91 10.73
C THR A 17 -20.26 -10.44 9.98
N ALA A 18 -19.22 -11.27 9.82
CA ALA A 18 -18.02 -10.92 9.09
C ALA A 18 -18.29 -10.69 7.58
N THR A 19 -19.12 -11.54 6.96
CA THR A 19 -19.47 -11.37 5.54
C THR A 19 -20.37 -10.14 5.31
N ALA A 20 -21.33 -9.87 6.20
CA ALA A 20 -22.17 -8.69 6.14
C ALA A 20 -21.37 -7.39 6.27
N GLN A 21 -20.39 -7.34 7.18
CA GLN A 21 -19.50 -6.19 7.35
C GLN A 21 -18.69 -5.92 6.07
N THR A 22 -18.10 -6.94 5.46
CA THR A 22 -17.33 -6.80 4.22
C THR A 22 -18.18 -6.28 3.06
N VAL A 23 -19.43 -6.69 2.95
CA VAL A 23 -20.37 -6.17 1.93
C VAL A 23 -20.69 -4.70 2.19
N ALA A 24 -20.96 -4.32 3.45
CA ALA A 24 -21.23 -2.95 3.84
C ALA A 24 -20.02 -2.03 3.54
N ASP A 25 -18.82 -2.48 3.85
CA ASP A 25 -17.58 -1.73 3.56
C ASP A 25 -17.35 -1.57 2.05
N SER A 26 -17.63 -2.60 1.25
CA SER A 26 -17.55 -2.51 -0.21
C SER A 26 -18.54 -1.48 -0.77
N LEU A 27 -19.78 -1.50 -0.29
CA LEU A 27 -20.81 -0.53 -0.68
C LEU A 27 -20.43 0.89 -0.26
N ALA A 28 -19.89 1.07 0.95
CA ALA A 28 -19.42 2.37 1.43
C ALA A 28 -18.32 2.94 0.53
N LEU A 29 -17.35 2.12 0.10
CA LEU A 29 -16.28 2.54 -0.80
C LEU A 29 -16.78 2.89 -2.20
N VAL A 30 -17.73 2.12 -2.75
CA VAL A 30 -18.29 2.34 -4.09
C VAL A 30 -19.21 3.57 -4.10
N ALA A 31 -20.03 3.74 -3.08
CA ALA A 31 -20.98 4.86 -2.96
C ALA A 31 -20.36 6.12 -2.35
N ALA A 32 -19.05 6.12 -2.05
CA ALA A 32 -18.40 7.25 -1.40
C ALA A 32 -18.48 8.53 -2.23
N HIS A 33 -18.78 9.63 -1.56
CA HIS A 33 -18.70 10.97 -2.15
C HIS A 33 -17.25 11.45 -2.21
N TRP A 34 -16.54 11.01 -3.25
CA TRP A 34 -15.17 11.43 -3.48
C TRP A 34 -15.10 12.89 -3.90
N GLN A 35 -14.35 13.70 -3.16
CA GLN A 35 -13.92 15.01 -3.63
C GLN A 35 -12.82 14.79 -4.67
N VAL A 36 -13.10 15.14 -5.94
CA VAL A 36 -12.19 14.88 -7.06
C VAL A 36 -11.60 16.20 -7.54
N THR A 37 -10.28 16.28 -7.56
CA THR A 37 -9.51 17.42 -8.09
C THR A 37 -8.60 16.92 -9.22
N SER A 38 -8.69 17.57 -10.38
CA SER A 38 -7.75 17.35 -11.48
C SER A 38 -6.49 18.17 -11.24
N LEU A 39 -5.37 17.51 -10.95
CA LEU A 39 -4.09 18.19 -10.72
C LEU A 39 -3.41 18.56 -12.05
N LYS A 40 -3.41 17.64 -12.98
CA LYS A 40 -2.89 17.77 -14.35
C LYS A 40 -3.60 16.76 -15.25
N LYS A 41 -3.42 16.85 -16.57
CA LYS A 41 -3.96 15.88 -17.52
C LYS A 41 -3.57 14.45 -17.12
N GLY A 42 -4.55 13.60 -16.81
CA GLY A 42 -4.32 12.21 -16.40
C GLY A 42 -3.77 12.02 -14.98
N VAL A 43 -3.85 13.04 -14.11
CA VAL A 43 -3.60 12.93 -12.67
C VAL A 43 -4.78 13.52 -11.91
N LEU A 44 -5.48 12.65 -11.19
CA LEU A 44 -6.60 13.02 -10.33
C LEU A 44 -6.25 12.76 -8.87
N CYS A 45 -6.62 13.68 -8.01
CA CYS A 45 -6.62 13.47 -6.55
C CYS A 45 -8.07 13.25 -6.11
N ARG A 46 -8.33 12.15 -5.44
CA ARG A 46 -9.63 11.82 -4.87
C ARG A 46 -9.48 11.71 -3.35
N LYS A 47 -10.35 12.36 -2.60
CA LYS A 47 -10.39 12.28 -1.13
C LYS A 47 -11.78 11.93 -0.66
N ALA A 48 -11.88 11.08 0.34
CA ALA A 48 -13.14 10.75 1.00
C ALA A 48 -12.93 10.54 2.49
N PHE A 49 -13.93 10.95 3.25
CA PHE A 49 -14.06 10.68 4.67
C PHE A 49 -15.20 9.68 4.87
N PHE A 50 -14.97 8.71 5.73
CA PHE A 50 -15.92 7.68 6.11
C PHE A 50 -16.16 7.73 7.61
N ASN A 51 -17.42 7.91 8.03
CA ASN A 51 -17.77 7.86 9.45
C ASN A 51 -17.54 6.47 10.06
N SER A 52 -17.73 5.42 9.27
CA SER A 52 -17.48 4.03 9.67
C SER A 52 -17.12 3.21 8.44
N LEU A 53 -15.83 2.95 8.25
CA LEU A 53 -15.31 2.01 7.28
C LEU A 53 -14.40 1.05 8.04
N TYR A 54 -14.67 -0.25 7.93
CA TYR A 54 -14.02 -1.27 8.79
C TYR A 54 -14.23 -1.01 10.29
N GLY A 55 -15.44 -0.51 10.64
CA GLY A 55 -15.87 -0.28 12.02
C GLY A 55 -15.36 1.00 12.69
N VAL A 56 -14.58 1.83 11.98
CA VAL A 56 -13.97 3.06 12.55
C VAL A 56 -13.95 4.19 11.52
N PRO A 57 -13.82 5.47 11.94
CA PRO A 57 -13.64 6.58 11.02
C PRO A 57 -12.36 6.44 10.20
N GLN A 58 -12.45 6.75 8.90
CA GLN A 58 -11.33 6.69 7.97
C GLN A 58 -11.26 7.94 7.09
N GLU A 59 -10.06 8.40 6.81
CA GLU A 59 -9.77 9.37 5.76
C GLU A 59 -8.87 8.72 4.71
N VAL A 60 -9.32 8.75 3.46
CA VAL A 60 -8.65 8.08 2.34
C VAL A 60 -8.36 9.08 1.25
N SER A 61 -7.12 9.13 0.82
CA SER A 61 -6.65 9.90 -0.34
C SER A 61 -6.12 8.96 -1.42
N VAL A 62 -6.54 9.17 -2.65
CA VAL A 62 -6.09 8.38 -3.81
C VAL A 62 -5.61 9.32 -4.90
N LEU A 63 -4.33 9.19 -5.29
CA LEU A 63 -3.82 9.78 -6.52
C LEU A 63 -3.96 8.74 -7.63
N GLU A 64 -4.76 9.06 -8.64
CA GLU A 64 -4.97 8.23 -9.82
C GLU A 64 -4.13 8.79 -10.97
N ILE A 65 -3.21 7.99 -11.52
CA ILE A 65 -2.24 8.43 -12.52
C ILE A 65 -2.39 7.59 -13.78
N THR A 66 -2.52 8.26 -14.94
CA THR A 66 -2.48 7.65 -16.25
C THR A 66 -1.03 7.61 -16.74
N PRO A 67 -0.33 6.45 -16.71
CA PRO A 67 1.13 6.40 -16.82
C PRO A 67 1.69 6.80 -18.20
N LYS A 68 0.86 6.86 -19.24
CA LYS A 68 1.30 7.27 -20.58
C LYS A 68 1.72 8.75 -20.67
N TYR A 69 1.33 9.57 -19.70
CA TYR A 69 1.64 11.00 -19.68
C TYR A 69 2.84 11.35 -18.81
N TYR A 70 3.33 10.43 -17.97
CA TYR A 70 4.32 10.74 -16.95
C TYR A 70 5.35 9.64 -16.81
N ASN A 71 6.54 10.05 -16.41
CA ASN A 71 7.59 9.16 -15.96
C ASN A 71 7.53 9.01 -14.44
N LEU A 72 7.74 7.79 -13.98
CA LEU A 72 7.90 7.48 -12.57
C LEU A 72 9.38 7.42 -12.21
N ASP A 73 9.72 7.90 -11.05
CA ASP A 73 11.05 7.77 -10.48
C ASP A 73 10.99 7.63 -8.95
N VAL A 74 12.09 7.22 -8.35
CA VAL A 74 12.28 7.18 -6.90
C VAL A 74 13.23 8.30 -6.52
N LEU A 75 12.77 9.21 -5.67
CA LEU A 75 13.61 10.21 -5.04
C LEU A 75 14.29 9.62 -3.81
N ILE A 76 15.56 9.88 -3.67
CA ILE A 76 16.38 9.43 -2.54
C ILE A 76 16.91 10.67 -1.83
N HIS A 77 16.63 10.78 -0.54
CA HIS A 77 17.02 11.92 0.26
C HIS A 77 17.75 11.49 1.52
N GLN A 78 18.82 12.18 1.83
CA GLN A 78 19.50 12.15 3.11
C GLN A 78 19.93 13.60 3.42
N PRO A 79 19.53 14.15 4.57
CA PRO A 79 18.70 13.54 5.62
C PRO A 79 17.24 13.34 5.17
N LYS A 80 16.46 12.60 5.97
CA LYS A 80 15.02 12.39 5.73
C LYS A 80 14.27 13.71 5.64
N GLU A 81 13.32 13.77 4.74
CA GLU A 81 12.57 14.96 4.37
C GLU A 81 11.09 14.60 4.23
N GLU A 82 10.20 15.56 4.45
CA GLU A 82 8.78 15.36 4.18
C GLU A 82 8.54 15.11 2.69
N THR A 83 7.63 14.18 2.37
CA THR A 83 7.31 13.80 0.98
C THR A 83 6.84 15.00 0.16
N SER A 84 6.07 15.92 0.75
CA SER A 84 5.59 17.15 0.11
C SER A 84 6.73 18.09 -0.28
N VAL A 85 7.71 18.27 0.61
CA VAL A 85 8.89 19.11 0.37
C VAL A 85 9.76 18.51 -0.73
N ALA A 86 10.04 17.20 -0.65
CA ALA A 86 10.79 16.47 -1.67
C ALA A 86 10.12 16.56 -3.05
N ALA A 87 8.80 16.39 -3.09
CA ALA A 87 8.01 16.48 -4.32
C ALA A 87 8.10 17.88 -4.95
N HIS A 88 7.88 18.91 -4.15
CA HIS A 88 7.96 20.30 -4.62
C HIS A 88 9.35 20.62 -5.18
N ARG A 89 10.41 20.29 -4.44
CA ARG A 89 11.80 20.55 -4.85
C ARG A 89 12.19 19.82 -6.14
N SER A 90 11.64 18.63 -6.37
CA SER A 90 11.91 17.83 -7.58
C SER A 90 10.99 18.19 -8.76
N GLY A 91 10.03 19.09 -8.60
CA GLY A 91 9.02 19.40 -9.61
C GLY A 91 8.05 18.24 -9.88
N ALA A 92 7.89 17.31 -8.93
CA ALA A 92 6.96 16.20 -9.07
C ALA A 92 5.51 16.70 -8.97
N ILE A 93 4.63 16.17 -9.84
CA ILE A 93 3.20 16.49 -9.83
C ILE A 93 2.49 15.78 -8.69
N ALA A 94 2.95 14.58 -8.34
CA ALA A 94 2.41 13.75 -7.28
C ALA A 94 3.52 12.88 -6.71
N ALA A 95 3.47 12.63 -5.42
CA ALA A 95 4.41 11.76 -4.73
C ALA A 95 3.72 11.02 -3.57
N VAL A 96 4.29 9.89 -3.20
CA VAL A 96 3.96 9.12 -2.00
C VAL A 96 5.26 8.63 -1.36
N ASN A 97 5.24 8.41 -0.05
CA ASN A 97 6.38 7.78 0.63
C ASN A 97 6.62 6.36 0.09
N GLY A 98 7.90 5.97 -0.01
CA GLY A 98 8.28 4.77 -0.75
C GLY A 98 8.37 3.51 0.09
N SER A 99 9.17 3.51 1.15
CA SER A 99 9.54 2.28 1.84
C SER A 99 9.75 2.52 3.34
N TYR A 100 10.09 1.44 4.06
CA TYR A 100 10.44 1.52 5.48
C TYR A 100 11.83 2.15 5.65
N PHE A 101 12.02 2.89 6.72
CA PHE A 101 13.28 3.58 7.00
C PHE A 101 13.65 3.53 8.47
N ASN A 102 14.92 3.68 8.76
CA ASN A 102 15.43 3.81 10.11
C ASN A 102 15.11 5.20 10.66
N MET A 103 14.35 5.27 11.75
CA MET A 103 13.92 6.54 12.35
C MET A 103 15.09 7.42 12.81
N LYS A 104 16.21 6.82 13.22
CA LYS A 104 17.40 7.55 13.69
C LYS A 104 18.31 7.94 12.53
N ALA A 105 18.69 6.97 11.70
CA ALA A 105 19.63 7.17 10.60
C ALA A 105 19.01 7.82 9.36
N GLY A 106 17.68 7.70 9.19
CA GLY A 106 16.97 8.26 8.04
C GLY A 106 17.10 7.47 6.73
N ASN A 107 17.96 6.43 6.70
CA ASN A 107 18.15 5.58 5.53
C ASN A 107 17.04 4.53 5.38
N SER A 108 16.88 3.98 4.17
CA SER A 108 15.99 2.84 3.93
C SER A 108 16.43 1.62 4.74
N VAL A 109 15.50 0.81 5.20
CA VAL A 109 15.76 -0.53 5.75
C VAL A 109 15.31 -1.63 4.80
N CYS A 110 15.00 -1.26 3.56
CA CYS A 110 14.65 -2.16 2.48
C CYS A 110 15.63 -1.98 1.32
N TYR A 111 15.78 -3.02 0.52
CA TYR A 111 16.65 -2.95 -0.65
C TYR A 111 16.24 -1.84 -1.59
N LEU A 112 17.18 -1.00 -1.90
CA LEU A 112 17.06 0.07 -2.87
C LEU A 112 18.27 0.03 -3.81
N ARG A 113 18.00 -0.12 -5.11
CA ARG A 113 19.00 -0.04 -6.16
C ARG A 113 18.55 0.95 -7.22
N LYS A 114 19.39 1.91 -7.55
CA LYS A 114 19.11 2.92 -8.57
C LYS A 114 20.30 3.03 -9.53
N ASN A 115 20.05 2.89 -10.83
CA ASN A 115 21.04 3.03 -11.90
C ASN A 115 22.33 2.23 -11.68
N GLY A 116 22.19 0.98 -11.26
CA GLY A 116 23.31 0.08 -11.04
C GLY A 116 23.93 0.17 -9.64
N VAL A 117 23.63 1.19 -8.85
CA VAL A 117 24.15 1.39 -7.50
C VAL A 117 23.16 0.83 -6.47
N VAL A 118 23.63 -0.02 -5.56
CA VAL A 118 22.89 -0.43 -4.37
C VAL A 118 23.03 0.68 -3.34
N VAL A 119 21.90 1.25 -2.93
CA VAL A 119 21.83 2.34 -1.94
C VAL A 119 21.69 1.78 -0.54
N ASP A 120 20.74 0.84 -0.38
CA ASP A 120 20.48 0.15 0.89
C ASP A 120 20.11 -1.32 0.63
N THR A 121 20.17 -2.14 1.67
CA THR A 121 19.80 -3.57 1.66
C THR A 121 18.67 -3.83 2.63
N THR A 122 17.89 -4.89 2.39
CA THR A 122 16.79 -5.26 3.29
C THR A 122 17.32 -5.71 4.64
N ALA A 123 16.89 -5.04 5.70
CA ALA A 123 17.21 -5.41 7.07
C ALA A 123 16.65 -6.78 7.45
N ASN A 124 17.25 -7.40 8.46
CA ASN A 124 16.72 -8.61 9.07
C ASN A 124 15.59 -8.29 10.07
N GLY A 125 14.90 -9.33 10.56
CA GLY A 125 13.85 -9.21 11.57
C GLY A 125 12.48 -8.88 11.00
N ALA A 126 11.61 -8.28 11.81
CA ALA A 126 10.19 -8.08 11.50
C ALA A 126 9.94 -7.29 10.20
N LEU A 127 10.73 -6.26 9.93
CA LEU A 127 10.61 -5.48 8.68
C LEU A 127 11.07 -6.30 7.46
N GLY A 128 12.05 -7.20 7.62
CA GLY A 128 12.46 -8.11 6.55
C GLY A 128 11.34 -9.05 6.12
N THR A 129 10.52 -9.53 7.06
CA THR A 129 9.42 -10.47 6.74
C THR A 129 8.27 -9.80 5.96
N VAL A 130 8.08 -8.50 6.10
CA VAL A 130 7.04 -7.76 5.36
C VAL A 130 7.58 -7.13 4.07
N SER A 131 8.89 -7.19 3.82
CA SER A 131 9.53 -6.60 2.63
C SER A 131 9.63 -7.63 1.50
N ASN A 132 8.48 -8.11 1.01
CA ASN A 132 8.34 -9.19 0.05
C ASN A 132 7.82 -8.75 -1.33
N GLY A 133 7.73 -7.44 -1.57
CA GLY A 133 7.37 -6.85 -2.84
C GLY A 133 8.40 -5.83 -3.31
N ALA A 134 8.48 -5.62 -4.60
CA ALA A 134 9.34 -4.60 -5.20
C ALA A 134 8.62 -3.78 -6.26
N VAL A 135 8.83 -2.48 -6.21
CA VAL A 135 8.55 -1.55 -7.31
C VAL A 135 9.77 -1.52 -8.22
N PHE A 136 9.60 -1.99 -9.45
CA PHE A 136 10.62 -1.93 -10.49
C PHE A 136 10.28 -0.83 -11.49
N ILE A 137 11.17 0.15 -11.65
CA ILE A 137 11.01 1.25 -12.60
C ILE A 137 12.12 1.20 -13.64
N LYS A 138 11.73 1.15 -14.92
CA LYS A 138 12.66 1.24 -16.04
C LYS A 138 12.06 2.10 -17.15
N LYS A 139 12.82 3.08 -17.62
CA LYS A 139 12.36 4.05 -18.63
C LYS A 139 11.02 4.69 -18.26
N GLY A 140 10.87 5.10 -17.01
CA GLY A 140 9.68 5.74 -16.46
C GLY A 140 8.44 4.85 -16.31
N ARG A 141 8.55 3.56 -16.63
CA ARG A 141 7.46 2.58 -16.49
C ARG A 141 7.65 1.70 -15.27
N MET A 142 6.57 1.42 -14.57
CA MET A 142 6.55 0.64 -13.33
C MET A 142 6.01 -0.77 -13.55
N LYS A 143 6.57 -1.71 -12.78
CA LYS A 143 6.02 -3.05 -12.53
C LYS A 143 6.11 -3.34 -11.04
N LEU A 144 5.19 -4.14 -10.54
CA LEU A 144 5.28 -4.73 -9.20
C LEU A 144 5.74 -6.18 -9.35
N LEU A 145 6.61 -6.62 -8.46
CA LEU A 145 7.22 -7.95 -8.50
C LEU A 145 7.28 -8.54 -7.09
N PRO A 146 7.11 -9.85 -6.93
CA PRO A 146 7.52 -10.53 -5.71
C PRO A 146 9.01 -10.31 -5.47
N TRP A 147 9.42 -10.26 -4.21
CA TRP A 147 10.81 -10.01 -3.85
C TRP A 147 11.23 -10.82 -2.63
N SER A 148 12.47 -11.29 -2.65
CA SER A 148 13.08 -12.03 -1.55
C SER A 148 14.57 -11.67 -1.43
N LYS A 149 15.20 -12.17 -0.39
CA LYS A 149 16.67 -12.07 -0.24
C LYS A 149 17.44 -12.74 -1.36
N GLN A 150 16.87 -13.75 -2.02
CA GLN A 150 17.48 -14.41 -3.17
C GLN A 150 17.49 -13.49 -4.39
N GLU A 151 16.35 -12.84 -4.71
CA GLU A 151 16.26 -11.83 -5.76
C GLU A 151 17.20 -10.66 -5.48
N GLU A 152 17.29 -10.21 -4.22
CA GLU A 152 18.21 -9.14 -3.81
C GLU A 152 19.67 -9.49 -4.14
N LYS A 153 20.11 -10.69 -3.75
CA LYS A 153 21.47 -11.18 -4.03
C LYS A 153 21.75 -11.37 -5.53
N ALA A 154 20.72 -11.80 -6.29
CA ALA A 154 20.84 -12.06 -7.72
C ALA A 154 20.70 -10.78 -8.58
N CYS A 155 20.22 -9.69 -8.03
CA CYS A 155 19.93 -8.47 -8.78
C CYS A 155 21.19 -7.85 -9.39
N ARG A 156 21.24 -7.76 -10.72
CA ARG A 156 22.34 -7.17 -11.50
C ARG A 156 21.88 -6.03 -12.38
N LEU A 157 20.79 -5.36 -11.97
CA LEU A 157 20.22 -4.25 -12.72
C LEU A 157 21.23 -3.13 -12.91
N LYS A 158 21.57 -2.78 -14.16
CA LYS A 158 22.48 -1.68 -14.51
C LYS A 158 21.74 -0.34 -14.66
N HIS A 159 20.48 -0.36 -15.11
CA HIS A 159 19.68 0.84 -15.36
C HIS A 159 18.27 0.68 -14.80
N GLY A 160 17.72 1.76 -14.28
CA GLY A 160 16.41 1.79 -13.63
C GLY A 160 16.54 1.62 -12.12
N THR A 161 15.40 1.42 -11.46
CA THR A 161 15.28 1.42 -10.01
C THR A 161 14.54 0.18 -9.54
N VAL A 162 15.01 -0.43 -8.47
CA VAL A 162 14.28 -1.40 -7.64
C VAL A 162 14.13 -0.79 -6.27
N LEU A 163 12.90 -0.62 -5.81
CA LEU A 163 12.55 -0.21 -4.45
C LEU A 163 11.75 -1.33 -3.81
N VAL A 164 12.31 -1.96 -2.80
CA VAL A 164 11.63 -3.02 -2.04
C VAL A 164 10.80 -2.42 -0.93
N SER A 165 9.62 -2.96 -0.75
CA SER A 165 8.67 -2.62 0.30
C SER A 165 7.69 -3.80 0.50
N GLY A 166 6.53 -3.57 1.10
CA GLY A 166 5.51 -4.61 1.24
C GLY A 166 4.60 -4.41 2.44
N PRO A 167 3.80 -5.41 2.79
CA PRO A 167 3.74 -6.69 2.08
C PRO A 167 3.13 -6.53 0.68
N LEU A 168 3.54 -7.42 -0.24
CA LEU A 168 2.86 -7.56 -1.53
C LEU A 168 1.50 -8.19 -1.27
N MET A 169 0.44 -7.44 -1.50
CA MET A 169 -0.92 -7.82 -1.14
C MET A 169 -1.69 -8.47 -2.29
N LEU A 170 -1.47 -7.99 -3.50
CA LEU A 170 -2.14 -8.48 -4.71
C LEU A 170 -1.11 -8.76 -5.81
N MET A 171 -1.36 -9.82 -6.59
CA MET A 171 -0.65 -10.13 -7.81
C MET A 171 -1.59 -10.81 -8.80
N ASN A 172 -1.71 -10.27 -10.01
CA ASN A 172 -2.61 -10.77 -11.06
C ASN A 172 -4.08 -10.89 -10.60
N GLY A 173 -4.54 -9.99 -9.74
CA GLY A 173 -5.91 -9.95 -9.20
C GLY A 173 -6.19 -10.96 -8.09
N LYS A 174 -5.18 -11.70 -7.64
CA LYS A 174 -5.27 -12.65 -6.52
C LYS A 174 -4.55 -12.10 -5.30
N GLU A 175 -5.05 -12.43 -4.13
CA GLU A 175 -4.37 -12.11 -2.88
C GLU A 175 -3.10 -12.94 -2.73
N CYS A 176 -2.03 -12.31 -2.28
CA CYS A 176 -0.77 -12.97 -1.98
C CYS A 176 -0.80 -13.58 -0.58
N ASP A 177 -0.07 -14.68 -0.40
CA ASP A 177 0.14 -15.24 0.92
C ASP A 177 1.06 -14.32 1.73
N ILE A 178 0.53 -13.80 2.83
CA ILE A 178 1.23 -12.96 3.80
C ILE A 178 1.38 -13.63 5.18
N SER A 179 1.15 -14.92 5.26
CA SER A 179 1.23 -15.71 6.52
C SER A 179 2.63 -15.65 7.16
N ALA A 180 3.68 -15.58 6.33
CA ALA A 180 5.07 -15.42 6.77
C ALA A 180 5.42 -14.01 7.24
N CYS A 181 4.57 -13.01 7.00
CA CYS A 181 4.77 -11.64 7.45
C CYS A 181 4.59 -11.52 8.96
N ASN A 182 5.20 -10.49 9.56
CA ASN A 182 4.98 -10.19 10.97
C ASN A 182 3.49 -9.92 11.24
N GLN A 183 2.84 -10.81 12.01
CA GLN A 183 1.39 -10.80 12.21
C GLN A 183 0.92 -9.57 13.03
N SER A 184 1.72 -9.04 13.93
CA SER A 184 1.41 -7.79 14.63
C SER A 184 1.33 -6.63 13.62
N PHE A 185 2.27 -6.54 12.68
CA PHE A 185 2.25 -5.55 11.61
C PHE A 185 1.02 -5.71 10.69
N VAL A 186 0.69 -6.96 10.35
CA VAL A 186 -0.44 -7.28 9.45
C VAL A 186 -1.77 -6.91 10.07
N ASN A 187 -1.99 -7.23 11.35
CA ASN A 187 -3.30 -7.14 12.00
C ASN A 187 -3.55 -5.82 12.73
N THR A 188 -2.52 -4.98 12.91
CA THR A 188 -2.69 -3.69 13.61
C THR A 188 -3.10 -2.58 12.64
N LYS A 189 -4.13 -1.80 13.01
CA LYS A 189 -4.53 -0.59 12.27
C LYS A 189 -3.43 0.47 12.38
N HIS A 190 -3.01 0.99 11.23
CA HIS A 190 -2.00 2.03 11.11
C HIS A 190 -2.36 2.96 9.95
N PRO A 191 -1.82 4.18 9.87
CA PRO A 191 -1.77 4.91 8.62
C PRO A 191 -0.99 4.07 7.60
N ARG A 192 -1.49 4.02 6.37
CA ARG A 192 -0.92 3.17 5.31
C ARG A 192 -0.78 3.94 4.01
N SER A 193 0.28 3.63 3.28
CA SER A 193 0.43 4.02 1.88
C SER A 193 0.62 2.78 1.04
N ALA A 194 -0.06 2.72 -0.10
CA ALA A 194 0.07 1.63 -1.05
C ALA A 194 0.25 2.15 -2.48
N ILE A 195 1.02 1.42 -3.28
CA ILE A 195 1.12 1.60 -4.72
C ILE A 195 0.36 0.45 -5.37
N VAL A 196 -0.52 0.78 -6.32
CA VAL A 196 -1.43 -0.17 -6.95
C VAL A 196 -1.36 -0.03 -8.47
N LEU A 197 -1.30 -1.15 -9.17
CA LEU A 197 -1.59 -1.22 -10.60
C LEU A 197 -3.02 -1.72 -10.80
N THR A 198 -3.82 -0.96 -11.54
CA THR A 198 -5.21 -1.31 -11.78
C THR A 198 -5.40 -2.16 -13.03
N LYS A 199 -6.59 -2.79 -13.17
CA LYS A 199 -6.96 -3.58 -14.35
C LYS A 199 -6.96 -2.75 -15.63
N ASP A 200 -7.31 -1.47 -15.55
CA ASP A 200 -7.31 -0.50 -16.66
C ASP A 200 -5.95 0.21 -16.85
N LYS A 201 -4.89 -0.36 -16.26
CA LYS A 201 -3.48 0.08 -16.42
C LYS A 201 -3.19 1.47 -15.86
N LYS A 202 -3.96 1.95 -14.91
CA LYS A 202 -3.65 3.14 -14.11
C LYS A 202 -2.77 2.76 -12.93
N ILE A 203 -2.14 3.76 -12.34
CA ILE A 203 -1.40 3.66 -11.11
C ILE A 203 -2.18 4.42 -10.05
N LEU A 204 -2.42 3.79 -8.90
CA LEU A 204 -2.96 4.49 -7.73
C LEU A 204 -1.88 4.59 -6.66
N PHE A 205 -1.76 5.77 -6.06
CA PHE A 205 -1.15 5.95 -4.76
C PHE A 205 -2.28 6.10 -3.76
N VAL A 206 -2.49 5.10 -2.93
CA VAL A 206 -3.53 5.07 -1.91
C VAL A 206 -2.90 5.42 -0.59
N VAL A 207 -3.43 6.43 0.08
CA VAL A 207 -3.00 6.84 1.42
C VAL A 207 -4.22 6.80 2.34
N VAL A 208 -4.10 6.09 3.43
CA VAL A 208 -5.08 6.02 4.51
C VAL A 208 -4.46 6.67 5.72
N ASP A 209 -5.07 7.72 6.23
CA ASP A 209 -4.64 8.38 7.45
C ASP A 209 -4.90 7.48 8.67
N GLY A 210 -4.22 7.73 9.78
CA GLY A 210 -4.40 6.88 10.94
C GLY A 210 -3.82 7.45 12.21
N ARG A 211 -4.00 6.70 13.34
CA ARG A 211 -3.57 7.08 14.69
C ARG A 211 -4.28 8.32 15.24
N MET A 212 -5.37 8.74 14.65
CA MET A 212 -6.22 9.84 15.11
C MET A 212 -7.56 9.25 15.57
N LYS A 213 -7.63 8.85 16.85
CA LYS A 213 -8.81 8.21 17.44
C LYS A 213 -10.07 9.05 17.20
N GLY A 214 -11.14 8.41 16.72
CA GLY A 214 -12.42 9.05 16.44
C GLY A 214 -12.43 9.97 15.21
N LYS A 215 -11.32 10.06 14.45
CA LYS A 215 -11.20 10.88 13.23
C LYS A 215 -10.71 10.06 12.05
N ALA A 216 -9.52 9.48 12.15
CA ALA A 216 -8.95 8.60 11.15
C ALA A 216 -8.06 7.58 11.85
N GLU A 217 -8.52 6.34 11.99
CA GLU A 217 -7.85 5.37 12.85
C GLU A 217 -6.87 4.49 12.10
N GLY A 218 -6.96 4.48 10.77
CA GLY A 218 -6.11 3.67 9.91
C GLY A 218 -6.68 2.28 9.65
N VAL A 219 -5.96 1.49 8.86
CA VAL A 219 -6.36 0.15 8.43
C VAL A 219 -5.27 -0.87 8.71
N ASN A 220 -5.66 -2.12 8.89
CA ASN A 220 -4.77 -3.26 8.87
C ASN A 220 -4.51 -3.71 7.41
N ILE A 221 -3.66 -4.72 7.20
CA ILE A 221 -3.31 -5.16 5.83
C ILE A 221 -4.48 -5.83 5.12
N PRO A 222 -5.27 -6.74 5.73
CA PRO A 222 -6.48 -7.29 5.12
C PRO A 222 -7.49 -6.21 4.68
N GLU A 223 -7.75 -5.21 5.51
CA GLU A 223 -8.64 -4.09 5.20
C GLU A 223 -8.11 -3.25 4.02
N LEU A 224 -6.80 -2.98 4.01
CA LEU A 224 -6.15 -2.29 2.89
C LEU A 224 -6.23 -3.11 1.60
N THR A 225 -6.01 -4.43 1.67
CA THR A 225 -6.13 -5.35 0.53
C THR A 225 -7.55 -5.33 -0.04
N HIS A 226 -8.57 -5.40 0.81
CA HIS A 226 -9.96 -5.27 0.41
C HIS A 226 -10.23 -3.92 -0.28
N MET A 227 -9.77 -2.81 0.33
CA MET A 227 -9.93 -1.46 -0.21
C MET A 227 -9.33 -1.34 -1.62
N ILE A 228 -8.08 -1.76 -1.82
CA ILE A 228 -7.42 -1.65 -3.13
C ILE A 228 -8.10 -2.52 -4.19
N ARG A 229 -8.67 -3.67 -3.83
CA ARG A 229 -9.47 -4.50 -4.76
C ARG A 229 -10.75 -3.78 -5.20
N VAL A 230 -11.48 -3.15 -4.27
CA VAL A 230 -12.69 -2.37 -4.57
C VAL A 230 -12.33 -1.16 -5.45
N LEU A 231 -11.16 -0.54 -5.24
CA LEU A 231 -10.66 0.55 -6.09
C LEU A 231 -10.16 0.11 -7.47
N GLY A 232 -10.27 -1.18 -7.81
CA GLY A 232 -9.90 -1.72 -9.12
C GLY A 232 -8.47 -2.23 -9.23
N GLY A 233 -7.79 -2.42 -8.10
CA GLY A 233 -6.43 -2.97 -8.03
C GLY A 233 -6.34 -4.37 -8.65
N LYS A 234 -5.20 -4.60 -9.31
CA LYS A 234 -4.80 -5.88 -9.89
C LYS A 234 -3.50 -6.38 -9.26
N ASP A 235 -2.55 -5.48 -9.10
CA ASP A 235 -1.24 -5.72 -8.51
C ASP A 235 -0.91 -4.58 -7.55
#